data_77ec404c844ab2f8a6990ea5f07789da
#
_entry.id   77ec404c844ab2f8a6990ea5f07789da
#
_cell.length_a   1.000
_cell.length_b   1.000
_cell.length_c   1.000
_cell.angle_alpha   90.00
_cell.angle_beta   90.00
_cell.angle_gamma   90.00
#
_symmetry.space_group_name_H-M   'P 1'
#
loop_
_entity.id
_entity.type
_entity.pdbx_description
1 polymer ?
#
loop_
_entity_poly.entity_id
_entity_poly.type
_entity_poly.pdbx_seq_one_letter_code
_entity_poly.pdbx_strand_id
1 'polypeptide(L)'
;MDTNQKQEQSKPQDELKTRFVELLQATGRDGIDGLIENLTKLGFFIAPASTKYHCAEVGGLCRHSLCVYDQARAIRKAELELHPELEDRLPIESIAIAALLHDICKAEIYKPCTRNRKNEETGQWEKYWTWEAVYDHCPMGHGEKSVIRILTNGVKLTPDEMMAIRWHMGAWELPDSFEAKGNLGAACEKSPLLDVIMAADELATRVTEVLYEKQKKEAEEAVEKEKKEEDQK
;
A
#
# COMPACT_ATOMS: atom_id res chain seq x y z
N MET A 1 -23.03 -14.30 9.33
CA MET A 1 -22.78 -13.21 8.37
C MET A 1 -23.52 -13.52 7.11
N ASP A 2 -24.49 -12.68 6.79
CA ASP A 2 -25.42 -12.86 5.67
C ASP A 2 -24.69 -12.84 4.32
N THR A 3 -25.16 -13.67 3.41
CA THR A 3 -24.63 -13.78 2.03
C THR A 3 -24.69 -12.44 1.28
N ASN A 4 -25.65 -11.57 1.58
CA ASN A 4 -25.78 -10.23 1.01
C ASN A 4 -24.67 -9.25 1.45
N GLN A 5 -24.22 -9.30 2.70
CA GLN A 5 -23.12 -8.46 3.19
C GLN A 5 -21.76 -8.85 2.55
N LYS A 6 -21.58 -10.13 2.20
CA LYS A 6 -20.39 -10.59 1.47
C LYS A 6 -20.37 -10.11 0.02
N GLN A 7 -21.52 -9.98 -0.64
CA GLN A 7 -21.60 -9.53 -2.02
C GLN A 7 -21.44 -8.01 -2.17
N GLU A 8 -21.88 -7.20 -1.19
CA GLU A 8 -21.67 -5.74 -1.22
C GLU A 8 -20.23 -5.32 -0.90
N GLN A 9 -19.53 -6.05 -0.06
CA GLN A 9 -18.11 -5.78 0.25
C GLN A 9 -17.14 -6.25 -0.85
N SER A 10 -17.55 -7.15 -1.75
CA SER A 10 -16.69 -7.64 -2.84
C SER A 10 -16.53 -6.64 -3.98
N LYS A 11 -17.55 -5.86 -4.31
CA LYS A 11 -17.53 -4.90 -5.43
C LYS A 11 -16.40 -3.85 -5.35
N PRO A 12 -16.20 -3.13 -4.23
CA PRO A 12 -15.13 -2.15 -4.12
C PRO A 12 -13.74 -2.76 -4.18
N GLN A 13 -13.56 -3.99 -3.69
CA GLN A 13 -12.28 -4.70 -3.74
C GLN A 13 -11.94 -5.17 -5.16
N ASP A 14 -12.94 -5.63 -5.91
CA ASP A 14 -12.77 -6.04 -7.30
C ASP A 14 -12.41 -4.84 -8.18
N GLU A 15 -12.98 -3.66 -7.93
CA GLU A 15 -12.63 -2.41 -8.61
C GLU A 15 -11.18 -1.98 -8.33
N LEU A 16 -10.74 -2.04 -7.07
CA LEU A 16 -9.35 -1.74 -6.70
C LEU A 16 -8.36 -2.70 -7.37
N LYS A 17 -8.68 -4.00 -7.35
CA LYS A 17 -7.86 -5.02 -8.02
C LYS A 17 -7.79 -4.79 -9.52
N THR A 18 -8.92 -4.53 -10.16
CA THR A 18 -8.99 -4.25 -11.60
C THR A 18 -8.11 -3.07 -11.95
N ARG A 19 -8.28 -1.95 -11.25
CA ARG A 19 -7.48 -0.74 -11.47
C ARG A 19 -5.97 -0.99 -11.27
N PHE A 20 -5.59 -1.70 -10.21
CA PHE A 20 -4.19 -2.04 -9.93
C PHE A 20 -3.57 -2.86 -11.08
N VAL A 21 -4.30 -3.87 -11.56
CA VAL A 21 -3.87 -4.74 -12.67
C VAL A 21 -3.73 -3.94 -13.95
N GLU A 22 -4.74 -3.15 -14.32
CA GLU A 22 -4.72 -2.31 -15.52
C GLU A 22 -3.54 -1.33 -15.53
N LEU A 23 -3.25 -0.68 -14.39
CA LEU A 23 -2.13 0.25 -14.27
C LEU A 23 -0.77 -0.44 -14.43
N LEU A 24 -0.59 -1.63 -13.84
CA LEU A 24 0.64 -2.39 -14.02
C LEU A 24 0.80 -2.91 -15.46
N GLN A 25 -0.25 -3.43 -16.07
CA GLN A 25 -0.22 -3.90 -17.45
C GLN A 25 0.03 -2.75 -18.43
N ALA A 26 -0.50 -1.55 -18.15
CA ALA A 26 -0.25 -0.36 -18.97
C ALA A 26 1.24 0.06 -19.00
N THR A 27 2.07 -0.40 -18.07
CA THR A 27 3.53 -0.16 -18.12
C THR A 27 4.21 -0.89 -19.28
N GLY A 28 3.57 -1.90 -19.87
CA GLY A 28 4.13 -2.73 -20.93
C GLY A 28 5.39 -3.52 -20.53
N ARG A 29 5.68 -3.63 -19.22
CA ARG A 29 6.88 -4.27 -18.71
C ARG A 29 6.76 -5.79 -18.78
N ASP A 30 7.78 -6.47 -19.30
CA ASP A 30 7.84 -7.93 -19.34
C ASP A 30 7.75 -8.52 -17.93
N GLY A 31 7.05 -9.65 -17.79
CA GLY A 31 6.92 -10.40 -16.52
C GLY A 31 5.78 -9.92 -15.61
N ILE A 32 5.09 -8.83 -15.94
CA ILE A 32 4.02 -8.25 -15.09
C ILE A 32 2.88 -9.24 -14.85
N ASP A 33 2.40 -9.96 -15.86
CA ASP A 33 1.30 -10.91 -15.70
C ASP A 33 1.66 -12.05 -14.72
N GLY A 34 2.89 -12.57 -14.82
CA GLY A 34 3.40 -13.57 -13.87
C GLY A 34 3.52 -13.03 -12.45
N LEU A 35 3.94 -11.76 -12.29
CA LEU A 35 3.97 -11.09 -10.99
C LEU A 35 2.55 -10.94 -10.42
N ILE A 36 1.58 -10.50 -11.20
CA ILE A 36 0.17 -10.35 -10.78
C ILE A 36 -0.42 -11.69 -10.32
N GLU A 37 -0.16 -12.78 -11.07
CA GLU A 37 -0.57 -14.13 -10.65
C GLU A 37 0.06 -14.52 -9.31
N ASN A 38 1.35 -14.26 -9.12
CA ASN A 38 2.05 -14.54 -7.87
C ASN A 38 1.45 -13.72 -6.71
N LEU A 39 1.26 -12.41 -6.89
CA LEU A 39 0.65 -11.53 -5.89
C LEU A 39 -0.76 -11.99 -5.51
N THR A 40 -1.54 -12.46 -6.47
CA THR A 40 -2.88 -13.02 -6.23
C THR A 40 -2.80 -14.28 -5.35
N LYS A 41 -1.87 -15.19 -5.63
CA LYS A 41 -1.65 -16.42 -4.84
C LYS A 41 -1.18 -16.11 -3.42
N LEU A 42 -0.38 -15.06 -3.24
CA LEU A 42 0.12 -14.62 -1.93
C LEU A 42 -0.93 -13.84 -1.12
N GLY A 43 -2.07 -13.50 -1.70
CA GLY A 43 -3.12 -12.78 -1.02
C GLY A 43 -2.92 -11.26 -0.95
N PHE A 44 -2.13 -10.66 -1.84
CA PHE A 44 -1.89 -9.21 -1.90
C PHE A 44 -3.19 -8.40 -1.90
N PHE A 45 -4.18 -8.83 -2.67
CA PHE A 45 -5.46 -8.12 -2.83
C PHE A 45 -6.40 -8.25 -1.63
N ILE A 46 -6.05 -9.07 -0.63
CA ILE A 46 -6.80 -9.21 0.64
C ILE A 46 -5.98 -8.79 1.85
N ALA A 47 -4.67 -8.64 1.71
CA ALA A 47 -3.79 -8.24 2.79
C ALA A 47 -4.05 -6.79 3.23
N PRO A 48 -3.84 -6.45 4.53
CA PRO A 48 -3.85 -5.08 5.02
C PRO A 48 -2.51 -4.40 4.70
N ALA A 49 -2.47 -3.06 4.68
CA ALA A 49 -1.22 -2.31 4.60
C ALA A 49 -0.48 -2.26 5.95
N SER A 50 -1.23 -2.35 7.05
CA SER A 50 -0.70 -2.38 8.42
C SER A 50 -1.58 -3.23 9.34
N THR A 51 -1.11 -3.50 10.57
CA THR A 51 -1.93 -4.23 11.57
C THR A 51 -2.86 -3.33 12.38
N LYS A 52 -2.57 -2.01 12.48
CA LYS A 52 -3.26 -1.10 13.41
C LYS A 52 -3.43 0.32 12.92
N TYR A 53 -2.61 0.73 11.96
CA TYR A 53 -2.53 2.13 11.55
C TYR A 53 -3.38 2.39 10.31
N HIS A 54 -2.75 2.71 9.19
CA HIS A 54 -3.42 2.98 7.94
C HIS A 54 -3.84 1.70 7.22
N CYS A 55 -4.97 1.73 6.54
CA CYS A 55 -5.48 0.62 5.71
C CYS A 55 -5.35 -0.77 6.37
N ALA A 56 -5.71 -0.88 7.67
CA ALA A 56 -5.64 -2.11 8.45
C ALA A 56 -6.82 -3.06 8.17
N GLU A 57 -7.46 -2.92 7.04
CA GLU A 57 -8.62 -3.68 6.58
C GLU A 57 -8.28 -4.66 5.46
N VAL A 58 -9.21 -5.55 5.13
CA VAL A 58 -9.08 -6.47 3.99
C VAL A 58 -8.96 -5.66 2.70
N GLY A 59 -7.92 -5.94 1.90
CA GLY A 59 -7.63 -5.21 0.66
C GLY A 59 -6.90 -3.87 0.88
N GLY A 60 -6.57 -3.54 2.13
CA GLY A 60 -5.90 -2.29 2.50
C GLY A 60 -4.56 -2.09 1.81
N LEU A 61 -3.79 -3.15 1.57
CA LEU A 61 -2.51 -3.08 0.88
C LEU A 61 -2.65 -2.64 -0.59
N CYS A 62 -3.62 -3.18 -1.30
CA CYS A 62 -3.93 -2.77 -2.66
C CYS A 62 -4.41 -1.31 -2.71
N ARG A 63 -5.29 -0.90 -1.78
CA ARG A 63 -5.76 0.48 -1.65
C ARG A 63 -4.59 1.44 -1.40
N HIS A 64 -3.72 1.13 -0.44
CA HIS A 64 -2.53 1.92 -0.12
C HIS A 64 -1.64 2.12 -1.35
N SER A 65 -1.29 1.04 -2.05
CA SER A 65 -0.48 1.13 -3.27
C SER A 65 -1.11 2.05 -4.33
N LEU A 66 -2.43 2.01 -4.50
CA LEU A 66 -3.15 2.90 -5.41
C LEU A 66 -3.16 4.36 -4.91
N CYS A 67 -3.30 4.59 -3.61
CA CYS A 67 -3.19 5.94 -3.03
C CYS A 67 -1.79 6.52 -3.24
N VAL A 68 -0.74 5.72 -3.02
CA VAL A 68 0.65 6.15 -3.29
C VAL A 68 0.84 6.47 -4.77
N TYR A 69 0.30 5.66 -5.68
CA TYR A 69 0.36 5.95 -7.11
C TYR A 69 -0.33 7.26 -7.49
N ASP A 70 -1.51 7.53 -6.96
CA ASP A 70 -2.25 8.77 -7.23
C ASP A 70 -1.49 10.01 -6.72
N GLN A 71 -0.92 9.93 -5.51
CA GLN A 71 -0.06 10.98 -4.96
C GLN A 71 1.21 11.18 -5.80
N ALA A 72 1.90 10.10 -6.16
CA ALA A 72 3.12 10.16 -6.96
C ALA A 72 2.88 10.80 -8.33
N ARG A 73 1.74 10.50 -8.97
CA ARG A 73 1.33 11.15 -10.22
C ARG A 73 1.08 12.65 -10.06
N ALA A 74 0.43 13.04 -8.97
CA ALA A 74 0.16 14.45 -8.67
C ALA A 74 1.45 15.22 -8.42
N ILE A 75 2.37 14.66 -7.61
CA ILE A 75 3.69 15.23 -7.35
C ILE A 75 4.48 15.32 -8.66
N ARG A 76 4.58 14.23 -9.44
CA ARG A 76 5.25 14.25 -10.75
C ARG A 76 4.73 15.39 -11.64
N LYS A 77 3.43 15.55 -11.72
CA LYS A 77 2.84 16.61 -12.54
C LYS A 77 3.30 17.99 -12.07
N ALA A 78 3.26 18.26 -10.76
CA ALA A 78 3.69 19.53 -10.19
C ALA A 78 5.19 19.77 -10.42
N GLU A 79 6.03 18.73 -10.23
CA GLU A 79 7.47 18.85 -10.45
C GLU A 79 7.82 19.11 -11.91
N LEU A 80 7.12 18.51 -12.87
CA LEU A 80 7.35 18.75 -14.30
C LEU A 80 6.87 20.13 -14.76
N GLU A 81 5.91 20.74 -14.07
CA GLU A 81 5.53 22.15 -14.32
C GLU A 81 6.62 23.11 -13.86
N LEU A 82 7.37 22.77 -12.82
CA LEU A 82 8.49 23.56 -12.28
C LEU A 82 9.82 23.24 -12.98
N HIS A 83 10.03 21.97 -13.30
CA HIS A 83 11.29 21.38 -13.78
C HIS A 83 11.04 20.44 -14.97
N PRO A 84 10.73 20.99 -16.17
CA PRO A 84 10.45 20.17 -17.37
C PRO A 84 11.59 19.23 -17.76
N GLU A 85 12.82 19.53 -17.38
CA GLU A 85 14.02 18.71 -17.59
C GLU A 85 14.00 17.36 -16.85
N LEU A 86 13.08 17.19 -15.91
CA LEU A 86 12.90 15.91 -15.19
C LEU A 86 12.03 14.89 -15.95
N GLU A 87 11.46 15.21 -17.11
CA GLU A 87 10.56 14.30 -17.86
C GLU A 87 11.19 12.92 -18.07
N ASP A 88 12.45 12.87 -18.54
CA ASP A 88 13.18 11.62 -18.77
C ASP A 88 13.62 10.90 -17.48
N ARG A 89 13.63 11.64 -16.36
CA ARG A 89 14.01 11.11 -15.04
C ARG A 89 12.84 10.58 -14.22
N LEU A 90 11.62 10.96 -14.60
CA LEU A 90 10.36 10.60 -13.96
C LEU A 90 9.38 9.96 -14.97
N PRO A 91 9.75 8.88 -15.71
CA PRO A 91 8.84 8.23 -16.64
C PRO A 91 7.59 7.73 -15.90
N ILE A 92 6.42 7.86 -16.51
CA ILE A 92 5.16 7.48 -15.85
C ILE A 92 5.09 5.97 -15.55
N GLU A 93 5.73 5.14 -16.34
CA GLU A 93 5.84 3.70 -16.13
C GLU A 93 6.65 3.40 -14.86
N SER A 94 7.73 4.14 -14.61
CA SER A 94 8.54 3.99 -13.40
C SER A 94 7.81 4.47 -12.15
N ILE A 95 7.01 5.54 -12.26
CA ILE A 95 6.09 5.97 -11.21
C ILE A 95 5.11 4.84 -10.88
N ALA A 96 4.51 4.20 -11.89
CA ALA A 96 3.57 3.10 -11.68
C ALA A 96 4.25 1.88 -11.04
N ILE A 97 5.40 1.46 -11.56
CA ILE A 97 6.17 0.32 -11.01
C ILE A 97 6.56 0.59 -9.55
N ALA A 98 7.17 1.73 -9.27
CA ALA A 98 7.65 2.02 -7.92
C ALA A 98 6.47 2.17 -6.93
N ALA A 99 5.46 2.97 -7.25
CA ALA A 99 4.34 3.24 -6.35
C ALA A 99 3.46 2.00 -6.09
N LEU A 100 3.17 1.21 -7.14
CA LEU A 100 2.29 0.04 -6.98
C LEU A 100 3.00 -1.14 -6.32
N LEU A 101 4.33 -1.24 -6.44
CA LEU A 101 5.08 -2.42 -6.02
C LEU A 101 5.99 -2.20 -4.80
N HIS A 102 6.07 -0.98 -4.22
CA HIS A 102 7.00 -0.71 -3.11
C HIS A 102 6.83 -1.66 -1.92
N ASP A 103 5.60 -2.03 -1.62
CA ASP A 103 5.20 -2.75 -0.41
C ASP A 103 4.67 -4.18 -0.66
N ILE A 104 4.86 -4.75 -1.83
CA ILE A 104 4.26 -6.05 -2.20
C ILE A 104 4.68 -7.20 -1.29
N CYS A 105 5.81 -7.10 -0.62
CA CYS A 105 6.26 -8.10 0.35
C CYS A 105 5.34 -8.20 1.57
N LYS A 106 4.55 -7.17 1.88
CA LYS A 106 3.61 -7.16 3.01
C LYS A 106 2.49 -8.21 2.87
N ALA A 107 2.20 -8.67 1.64
CA ALA A 107 1.26 -9.75 1.38
C ALA A 107 1.60 -11.06 2.15
N GLU A 108 2.88 -11.33 2.42
CA GLU A 108 3.32 -12.52 3.16
C GLU A 108 3.50 -12.28 4.65
N ILE A 109 3.63 -11.01 5.05
CA ILE A 109 3.95 -10.65 6.44
C ILE A 109 2.69 -10.72 7.31
N TYR A 110 1.52 -10.36 6.78
CA TYR A 110 0.31 -10.25 7.59
C TYR A 110 -0.59 -11.48 7.45
N LYS A 111 -0.94 -12.08 8.62
CA LYS A 111 -1.88 -13.19 8.69
C LYS A 111 -3.07 -12.84 9.59
N PRO A 112 -4.28 -13.35 9.26
CA PRO A 112 -5.44 -13.12 10.10
C PRO A 112 -5.32 -13.86 11.43
N CYS A 113 -5.66 -13.21 12.54
CA CYS A 113 -5.69 -13.81 13.85
C CYS A 113 -6.89 -13.31 14.67
N THR A 114 -7.20 -14.03 15.76
CA THR A 114 -8.21 -13.61 16.72
C THR A 114 -7.53 -13.21 18.02
N ARG A 115 -7.87 -12.03 18.54
CA ARG A 115 -7.41 -11.52 19.84
C ARG A 115 -8.58 -11.22 20.76
N ASN A 116 -8.29 -11.07 22.04
CA ASN A 116 -9.28 -10.65 23.04
C ASN A 116 -9.04 -9.17 23.40
N ARG A 117 -10.13 -8.41 23.54
CA ARG A 117 -10.11 -7.06 24.10
C ARG A 117 -11.22 -6.93 25.14
N LYS A 118 -11.04 -6.04 26.09
CA LYS A 118 -12.10 -5.68 27.04
C LYS A 118 -12.98 -4.63 26.38
N ASN A 119 -14.28 -4.89 26.33
CA ASN A 119 -15.25 -3.90 25.89
C ASN A 119 -15.37 -2.84 26.97
N GLU A 120 -15.15 -1.59 26.62
CA GLU A 120 -15.11 -0.47 27.58
C GLU A 120 -16.49 -0.13 28.16
N GLU A 121 -17.57 -0.37 27.39
CA GLU A 121 -18.92 -0.11 27.82
C GLU A 121 -19.48 -1.22 28.75
N THR A 122 -19.25 -2.49 28.39
CA THR A 122 -19.80 -3.63 29.12
C THR A 122 -18.85 -4.22 30.17
N GLY A 123 -17.57 -3.89 30.09
CA GLY A 123 -16.52 -4.44 30.93
C GLY A 123 -16.19 -5.92 30.65
N GLN A 124 -16.83 -6.56 29.68
CA GLN A 124 -16.66 -7.96 29.33
C GLN A 124 -15.55 -8.15 28.30
N TRP A 125 -14.92 -9.36 28.35
CA TRP A 125 -13.95 -9.75 27.33
C TRP A 125 -14.66 -10.25 26.07
N GLU A 126 -14.31 -9.67 24.92
CA GLU A 126 -14.80 -10.06 23.61
C GLU A 126 -13.67 -10.48 22.68
N LYS A 127 -13.94 -11.44 21.82
CA LYS A 127 -13.02 -11.82 20.73
C LYS A 127 -13.24 -10.90 19.57
N TYR A 128 -12.13 -10.37 19.03
CA TYR A 128 -12.17 -9.60 17.78
C TYR A 128 -11.15 -10.14 16.77
N TRP A 129 -11.48 -10.02 15.52
CA TRP A 129 -10.62 -10.41 14.41
C TRP A 129 -9.64 -9.28 14.08
N THR A 130 -8.39 -9.62 13.78
CA THR A 130 -7.34 -8.66 13.46
C THR A 130 -6.23 -9.33 12.65
N TRP A 131 -5.17 -8.58 12.36
CA TRP A 131 -3.98 -9.06 11.68
C TRP A 131 -2.79 -9.14 12.65
N GLU A 132 -1.90 -10.09 12.41
CA GLU A 132 -0.60 -10.17 13.07
C GLU A 132 0.52 -10.25 12.05
N ALA A 133 1.68 -9.69 12.39
CA ALA A 133 2.88 -9.79 11.58
C ALA A 133 3.61 -11.10 11.87
N VAL A 134 3.95 -11.84 10.81
CA VAL A 134 4.69 -13.11 10.88
C VAL A 134 5.96 -12.99 10.04
N TYR A 135 7.10 -13.13 10.70
CA TYR A 135 8.44 -13.01 10.10
C TYR A 135 9.11 -14.37 10.00
N ASP A 136 8.60 -15.27 9.16
CA ASP A 136 8.99 -16.67 9.15
C ASP A 136 10.01 -17.08 8.09
N HIS A 137 9.94 -16.55 6.87
CA HIS A 137 10.74 -17.09 5.76
C HIS A 137 11.96 -16.28 5.37
N CYS A 138 11.89 -14.97 5.42
CA CYS A 138 12.97 -14.12 4.94
C CYS A 138 12.99 -12.78 5.71
N PRO A 139 13.55 -12.76 6.94
CA PRO A 139 13.61 -11.55 7.75
C PRO A 139 14.64 -10.57 7.19
N MET A 140 14.17 -9.63 6.38
CA MET A 140 14.93 -8.50 5.83
C MET A 140 13.99 -7.30 5.72
N GLY A 141 14.53 -6.12 5.46
CA GLY A 141 13.74 -4.91 5.25
C GLY A 141 12.69 -5.11 4.16
N HIS A 142 11.52 -4.48 4.33
CA HIS A 142 10.43 -4.72 3.39
C HIS A 142 10.71 -4.15 2.00
N GLY A 143 11.44 -3.04 1.89
CA GLY A 143 11.86 -2.51 0.61
C GLY A 143 12.75 -3.47 -0.17
N GLU A 144 13.80 -4.05 0.48
CA GLU A 144 14.65 -5.06 -0.15
C GLU A 144 13.86 -6.29 -0.58
N LYS A 145 12.96 -6.76 0.29
CA LYS A 145 12.13 -7.93 0.00
C LYS A 145 11.22 -7.69 -1.19
N SER A 146 10.64 -6.48 -1.32
CA SER A 146 9.82 -6.10 -2.47
C SER A 146 10.64 -6.10 -3.76
N VAL A 147 11.84 -5.49 -3.77
CA VAL A 147 12.76 -5.52 -4.93
C VAL A 147 13.08 -6.96 -5.34
N ILE A 148 13.51 -7.80 -4.38
CA ILE A 148 13.86 -9.20 -4.65
C ILE A 148 12.66 -9.96 -5.24
N ARG A 149 11.48 -9.75 -4.70
CA ARG A 149 10.25 -10.39 -5.19
C ARG A 149 9.92 -9.99 -6.62
N ILE A 150 10.02 -8.73 -6.98
CA ILE A 150 9.80 -8.25 -8.34
C ILE A 150 10.79 -8.92 -9.31
N LEU A 151 12.07 -8.89 -8.97
CA LEU A 151 13.13 -9.45 -9.82
C LEU A 151 13.00 -10.97 -9.97
N THR A 152 12.67 -11.69 -8.90
CA THR A 152 12.51 -13.17 -8.94
C THR A 152 11.25 -13.62 -9.69
N ASN A 153 10.28 -12.74 -9.92
CA ASN A 153 9.15 -12.96 -10.80
C ASN A 153 9.41 -12.54 -12.26
N GLY A 154 10.67 -12.22 -12.60
CA GLY A 154 11.09 -11.94 -13.97
C GLY A 154 10.83 -10.50 -14.44
N VAL A 155 10.36 -9.61 -13.59
CA VAL A 155 10.21 -8.19 -13.93
C VAL A 155 11.53 -7.48 -13.73
N LYS A 156 12.03 -6.83 -14.78
CA LYS A 156 13.27 -6.03 -14.70
C LYS A 156 12.96 -4.67 -14.10
N LEU A 157 13.81 -4.21 -13.19
CA LEU A 157 13.77 -2.88 -12.59
C LEU A 157 14.95 -2.04 -13.07
N THR A 158 14.74 -0.75 -13.28
CA THR A 158 15.81 0.23 -13.44
C THR A 158 16.49 0.51 -12.09
N PRO A 159 17.73 1.05 -12.07
CA PRO A 159 18.35 1.46 -10.82
C PRO A 159 17.53 2.46 -10.01
N ASP A 160 16.87 3.42 -10.67
CA ASP A 160 15.97 4.39 -10.00
C ASP A 160 14.77 3.70 -9.35
N GLU A 161 14.13 2.74 -10.04
CA GLU A 161 13.03 1.96 -9.49
C GLU A 161 13.48 1.11 -8.28
N MET A 162 14.67 0.48 -8.36
CA MET A 162 15.23 -0.28 -7.24
C MET A 162 15.47 0.63 -6.03
N MET A 163 16.06 1.81 -6.23
CA MET A 163 16.30 2.77 -5.16
C MET A 163 14.99 3.28 -4.58
N ALA A 164 14.02 3.62 -5.42
CA ALA A 164 12.71 4.11 -4.98
C ALA A 164 11.97 3.08 -4.14
N ILE A 165 11.93 1.81 -4.58
CA ILE A 165 11.29 0.73 -3.82
C ILE A 165 12.07 0.38 -2.56
N ARG A 166 13.41 0.30 -2.65
CA ARG A 166 14.25 -0.06 -1.49
C ARG A 166 14.18 0.96 -0.37
N TRP A 167 14.21 2.24 -0.70
CA TRP A 167 14.40 3.32 0.26
C TRP A 167 13.14 4.16 0.52
N HIS A 168 11.94 3.72 0.06
CA HIS A 168 10.70 4.50 0.20
C HIS A 168 10.38 4.92 1.63
N MET A 169 10.74 4.10 2.63
CA MET A 169 10.59 4.45 4.05
C MET A 169 11.59 5.49 4.57
N GLY A 170 12.59 5.84 3.75
CA GLY A 170 13.61 6.81 4.14
C GLY A 170 14.27 6.48 5.48
N ALA A 171 14.30 7.47 6.37
CA ALA A 171 14.94 7.34 7.69
C ALA A 171 14.17 6.42 8.66
N TRP A 172 12.92 6.09 8.42
CA TRP A 172 12.09 5.28 9.33
C TRP A 172 12.52 3.82 9.40
N GLU A 173 13.11 3.28 8.33
CA GLU A 173 13.60 1.90 8.26
C GLU A 173 15.13 1.86 8.12
N LEU A 174 15.80 2.93 8.48
CA LEU A 174 17.24 3.02 8.31
C LEU A 174 17.98 2.34 9.47
N PRO A 175 18.83 1.32 9.22
CA PRO A 175 19.73 0.80 10.24
C PRO A 175 20.64 1.91 10.80
N ASP A 176 20.94 1.88 12.10
CA ASP A 176 21.85 2.84 12.70
C ASP A 176 23.31 2.52 12.32
N SER A 177 23.64 2.74 11.06
CA SER A 177 24.99 2.61 10.53
C SER A 177 25.35 3.79 9.64
N PHE A 178 26.62 4.16 9.65
CA PHE A 178 27.15 5.23 8.80
C PHE A 178 26.95 4.89 7.30
N GLU A 179 27.17 3.64 6.93
CA GLU A 179 27.01 3.16 5.57
C GLU A 179 25.57 3.28 5.08
N ALA A 180 24.59 2.85 5.89
CA ALA A 180 23.18 2.93 5.52
C ALA A 180 22.73 4.38 5.32
N LYS A 181 23.16 5.30 6.20
CA LYS A 181 22.89 6.74 6.09
C LYS A 181 23.52 7.33 4.82
N GLY A 182 24.77 6.96 4.52
CA GLY A 182 25.47 7.38 3.30
C GLY A 182 24.77 6.86 2.04
N ASN A 183 24.36 5.60 2.02
CA ASN A 183 23.67 5.00 0.88
C ASN A 183 22.30 5.65 0.61
N LEU A 184 21.51 5.92 1.66
CA LEU A 184 20.25 6.64 1.50
C LEU A 184 20.47 8.06 0.94
N GLY A 185 21.42 8.82 1.51
CA GLY A 185 21.75 10.16 1.02
C GLY A 185 22.16 10.16 -0.45
N ALA A 186 23.04 9.24 -0.84
CA ALA A 186 23.47 9.08 -2.22
C ALA A 186 22.34 8.64 -3.17
N ALA A 187 21.37 7.85 -2.68
CA ALA A 187 20.22 7.45 -3.45
C ALA A 187 19.27 8.64 -3.71
N CYS A 188 18.98 9.46 -2.69
CA CYS A 188 18.18 10.68 -2.85
C CYS A 188 18.83 11.67 -3.84
N GLU A 189 20.16 11.88 -3.76
CA GLU A 189 20.88 12.76 -4.70
C GLU A 189 20.79 12.27 -6.16
N LYS A 190 20.66 10.96 -6.36
CA LYS A 190 20.67 10.35 -7.70
C LYS A 190 19.31 10.14 -8.30
N SER A 191 18.29 9.88 -7.50
CA SER A 191 17.01 9.39 -7.97
C SER A 191 15.85 10.30 -7.55
N PRO A 192 15.41 11.24 -8.40
CA PRO A 192 14.22 12.03 -8.12
C PRO A 192 12.96 11.16 -7.98
N LEU A 193 12.96 9.96 -8.59
CA LEU A 193 11.89 8.98 -8.41
C LEU A 193 11.77 8.54 -6.94
N LEU A 194 12.90 8.34 -6.25
CA LEU A 194 12.88 8.00 -4.83
C LEU A 194 12.20 9.08 -4.00
N ASP A 195 12.57 10.36 -4.21
CA ASP A 195 11.99 11.47 -3.45
C ASP A 195 10.49 11.62 -3.72
N VAL A 196 10.06 11.43 -4.97
CA VAL A 196 8.63 11.41 -5.34
C VAL A 196 7.89 10.29 -4.63
N ILE A 197 8.44 9.07 -4.58
CA ILE A 197 7.77 7.92 -3.94
C ILE A 197 7.74 8.09 -2.41
N MET A 198 8.82 8.55 -1.78
CA MET A 198 8.84 8.85 -0.33
C MET A 198 7.78 9.87 0.06
N ALA A 199 7.69 10.98 -0.68
CA ALA A 199 6.69 12.02 -0.43
C ALA A 199 5.26 11.50 -0.68
N ALA A 200 5.08 10.70 -1.72
CA ALA A 200 3.77 10.11 -2.07
C ALA A 200 3.28 9.14 -1.00
N ASP A 201 4.13 8.26 -0.49
CA ASP A 201 3.81 7.31 0.58
C ASP A 201 3.43 8.04 1.87
N GLU A 202 4.19 9.05 2.28
CA GLU A 202 3.89 9.87 3.45
C GLU A 202 2.55 10.60 3.32
N LEU A 203 2.25 11.20 2.15
CA LEU A 203 0.97 11.86 1.87
C LEU A 203 -0.20 10.87 1.79
N ALA A 204 0.01 9.70 1.19
CA ALA A 204 -1.00 8.65 1.17
C ALA A 204 -1.38 8.25 2.59
N THR A 205 -0.39 7.89 3.40
CA THR A 205 -0.57 7.39 4.76
C THR A 205 -1.16 8.43 5.71
N ARG A 206 -0.63 9.67 5.71
CA ARG A 206 -0.97 10.68 6.71
C ARG A 206 -2.10 11.60 6.33
N VAL A 207 -2.44 11.70 5.05
CA VAL A 207 -3.47 12.62 4.58
C VAL A 207 -4.61 11.85 3.92
N THR A 208 -4.34 11.16 2.81
CA THR A 208 -5.41 10.58 1.97
C THR A 208 -6.17 9.48 2.70
N GLU A 209 -5.46 8.56 3.32
CA GLU A 209 -6.07 7.42 4.01
C GLU A 209 -6.77 7.83 5.31
N VAL A 210 -6.24 8.81 6.02
CA VAL A 210 -6.89 9.39 7.21
C VAL A 210 -8.22 10.06 6.84
N LEU A 211 -8.25 10.82 5.73
CA LEU A 211 -9.48 11.43 5.25
C LEU A 211 -10.50 10.39 4.79
N TYR A 212 -10.05 9.34 4.11
CA TYR A 212 -10.90 8.22 3.71
C TYR A 212 -11.54 7.53 4.91
N GLU A 213 -10.75 7.18 5.93
CA GLU A 213 -11.27 6.53 7.14
C GLU A 213 -12.28 7.41 7.90
N LYS A 214 -12.04 8.73 7.92
CA LYS A 214 -12.99 9.68 8.51
C LYS A 214 -14.31 9.70 7.75
N GLN A 215 -14.27 9.82 6.43
CA GLN A 215 -15.47 9.82 5.58
C GLN A 215 -16.24 8.51 5.68
N LYS A 216 -15.54 7.38 5.74
CA LYS A 216 -16.14 6.06 5.92
C LYS A 216 -16.93 5.96 7.24
N LYS A 217 -16.34 6.41 8.35
CA LYS A 217 -17.01 6.44 9.66
C LYS A 217 -18.24 7.33 9.66
N GLU A 218 -18.13 8.53 9.08
CA GLU A 218 -19.26 9.46 8.96
C GLU A 218 -20.41 8.86 8.17
N ALA A 219 -20.11 8.13 7.08
CA ALA A 219 -21.11 7.43 6.28
C ALA A 219 -21.76 6.26 7.04
N GLU A 220 -20.98 5.46 7.77
CA GLU A 220 -21.48 4.35 8.60
C GLU A 220 -22.40 4.86 9.72
N GLU A 221 -22.04 5.95 10.40
CA GLU A 221 -22.84 6.61 11.44
C GLU A 221 -24.17 7.16 10.88
N ALA A 222 -24.16 7.74 9.67
CA ALA A 222 -25.35 8.23 9.00
C ALA A 222 -26.35 7.10 8.71
N VAL A 223 -25.87 5.97 8.15
CA VAL A 223 -26.70 4.79 7.87
C VAL A 223 -27.27 4.18 9.15
N GLU A 224 -26.49 4.16 10.23
CA GLU A 224 -26.99 3.64 11.52
C GLU A 224 -28.06 4.55 12.14
N LYS A 225 -27.96 5.86 11.98
CA LYS A 225 -29.01 6.80 12.41
C LYS A 225 -30.29 6.62 11.64
N GLU A 226 -30.23 6.49 10.31
CA GLU A 226 -31.41 6.27 9.46
C GLU A 226 -32.13 4.98 9.86
N LYS A 227 -31.41 3.88 10.09
CA LYS A 227 -31.99 2.61 10.55
C LYS A 227 -32.70 2.74 11.90
N LYS A 228 -32.10 3.45 12.85
CA LYS A 228 -32.72 3.68 14.18
C LYS A 228 -34.01 4.53 14.09
N GLU A 229 -34.07 5.48 13.17
CA GLU A 229 -35.26 6.30 12.92
C GLU A 229 -36.38 5.53 12.22
N GLU A 230 -36.04 4.56 11.35
CA GLU A 230 -37.01 3.66 10.71
C GLU A 230 -37.60 2.64 11.71
N ASP A 231 -36.76 2.08 12.61
CA ASP A 231 -37.25 1.11 13.63
C ASP A 231 -38.11 1.75 14.72
N GLN A 232 -38.17 3.09 14.84
CA GLN A 232 -39.00 3.84 15.79
C GLN A 232 -40.34 4.30 15.20
N LYS A 233 -40.59 4.04 13.93
CA LYS A 233 -41.84 4.38 13.24
C LYS A 233 -42.74 3.19 13.07
#